data_9b4304b7f1c6c2ed049e6a98049eec50
#
_entry.id   9b4304b7f1c6c2ed049e6a98049eec50
#
_cell.length_a   1.000
_cell.length_b   1.000
_cell.length_c   1.000
_cell.angle_alpha   90.00
_cell.angle_beta   90.00
_cell.angle_gamma   90.00
#
_symmetry.space_group_name_H-M   'P 1'
#
loop_
_entity.id
_entity.type
_entity.pdbx_description
1 polymer ?
#
loop_
_entity_poly.entity_id
_entity_poly.type
_entity_poly.pdbx_seq_one_letter_code
_entity_poly.pdbx_strand_id
1 'polypeptide(L)'
;MLFFAIGMAIAPSIHACGDKLVGLGGGVPFARIHPEHYVGQVVLFARVDSELQSFNEQAHLSHHLERSGHTVRLINNDTDLDGVLRAGPTDLVLAAPADAKALRARLAGDSSAPLVLALVTVPTSGSGAEPVVSNCLLQASFNQSIGVLRTVEGFISRRQAGTVINCAGTGERS
;
A
#
# COMPACT_ATOMS: atom_id res chain seq x y z
N MET A 1 -36.26 -44.37 -49.73
CA MET A 1 -35.58 -44.60 -48.46
C MET A 1 -34.90 -43.29 -48.02
N LEU A 2 -35.51 -42.62 -47.09
CA LEU A 2 -35.06 -41.31 -46.59
C LEU A 2 -34.41 -41.55 -45.23
N PHE A 3 -33.07 -41.28 -45.08
CA PHE A 3 -32.38 -41.32 -43.79
C PHE A 3 -32.33 -39.92 -43.22
N PHE A 4 -33.03 -39.72 -42.13
CA PHE A 4 -32.93 -38.53 -41.27
C PHE A 4 -31.77 -38.75 -40.28
N ALA A 5 -30.72 -37.95 -40.40
CA ALA A 5 -29.64 -37.89 -39.39
C ALA A 5 -29.99 -36.80 -38.38
N ILE A 6 -30.28 -37.19 -37.15
CA ILE A 6 -30.49 -36.31 -36.00
C ILE A 6 -29.15 -35.94 -35.41
N GLY A 7 -28.69 -34.71 -35.60
CA GLY A 7 -27.52 -34.15 -34.99
C GLY A 7 -27.79 -33.74 -33.54
N MET A 8 -27.17 -34.45 -32.58
CA MET A 8 -27.26 -34.13 -31.15
C MET A 8 -26.24 -33.04 -30.84
N ALA A 9 -26.74 -31.81 -30.60
CA ALA A 9 -25.91 -30.69 -30.15
C ALA A 9 -25.62 -30.84 -28.63
N ILE A 10 -24.36 -31.13 -28.30
CA ILE A 10 -23.88 -31.14 -26.91
C ILE A 10 -23.54 -29.70 -26.54
N ALA A 11 -24.38 -29.08 -25.71
CA ALA A 11 -24.10 -27.77 -25.12
C ALA A 11 -23.07 -27.92 -23.99
N PRO A 12 -21.94 -27.16 -24.00
CA PRO A 12 -21.01 -27.17 -22.89
C PRO A 12 -21.65 -26.45 -21.68
N SER A 13 -21.76 -27.16 -20.57
CA SER A 13 -22.20 -26.60 -19.29
C SER A 13 -21.10 -25.67 -18.76
N ILE A 14 -21.29 -24.37 -18.91
CA ILE A 14 -20.46 -23.37 -18.27
C ILE A 14 -20.82 -23.38 -16.77
N HIS A 15 -19.97 -24.02 -15.97
CA HIS A 15 -20.05 -23.91 -14.52
C HIS A 15 -19.54 -22.50 -14.14
N ALA A 16 -20.47 -21.55 -14.03
CA ALA A 16 -20.21 -20.28 -13.37
C ALA A 16 -19.96 -20.59 -11.90
N CYS A 17 -18.73 -20.41 -11.43
CA CYS A 17 -18.41 -20.37 -10.01
C CYS A 17 -19.30 -19.31 -9.36
N GLY A 18 -20.21 -19.79 -8.51
CA GLY A 18 -21.26 -18.97 -7.95
C GLY A 18 -20.75 -17.84 -7.08
N ASP A 19 -20.87 -16.62 -7.55
CA ASP A 19 -21.01 -15.45 -6.71
C ASP A 19 -22.29 -15.64 -5.88
N LYS A 20 -22.11 -15.94 -4.60
CA LYS A 20 -23.23 -15.91 -3.64
C LYS A 20 -23.66 -14.46 -3.48
N LEU A 21 -24.57 -14.01 -4.34
CA LEU A 21 -25.33 -12.79 -4.12
C LEU A 21 -26.19 -13.01 -2.87
N VAL A 22 -25.71 -12.53 -1.72
CA VAL A 22 -26.56 -12.37 -0.54
C VAL A 22 -27.50 -11.23 -0.80
N GLY A 23 -28.70 -11.52 -1.31
CA GLY A 23 -29.74 -10.56 -1.48
C GLY A 23 -30.26 -10.08 -0.14
N LEU A 24 -29.74 -8.97 0.37
CA LEU A 24 -30.39 -8.17 1.39
C LEU A 24 -31.44 -7.28 0.71
N GLY A 25 -32.70 -7.49 1.07
CA GLY A 25 -33.91 -6.96 0.45
C GLY A 25 -33.85 -5.48 0.11
N GLY A 26 -34.39 -5.19 -1.10
CA GLY A 26 -34.77 -3.85 -1.53
C GLY A 26 -33.77 -3.15 -2.45
N GLY A 27 -33.65 -3.56 -3.71
CA GLY A 27 -33.55 -2.70 -4.90
C GLY A 27 -32.47 -1.63 -4.98
N VAL A 28 -31.36 -1.71 -4.24
CA VAL A 28 -30.21 -0.81 -4.47
C VAL A 28 -29.30 -1.50 -5.48
N PRO A 29 -29.10 -0.96 -6.70
CA PRO A 29 -28.13 -1.51 -7.62
C PRO A 29 -26.77 -1.43 -6.93
N PHE A 30 -26.15 -2.59 -6.68
CA PHE A 30 -24.75 -2.62 -6.27
C PHE A 30 -23.92 -2.03 -7.40
N ALA A 31 -23.67 -0.73 -7.36
CA ALA A 31 -22.58 -0.17 -8.12
C ALA A 31 -21.35 -0.95 -7.67
N ARG A 32 -20.71 -1.70 -8.58
CA ARG A 32 -19.39 -2.23 -8.34
C ARG A 32 -18.52 -1.01 -8.09
N ILE A 33 -18.30 -0.71 -6.82
CA ILE A 33 -17.26 0.22 -6.44
C ILE A 33 -15.98 -0.54 -6.81
N HIS A 34 -15.51 -0.31 -8.04
CA HIS A 34 -14.12 -0.61 -8.33
C HIS A 34 -13.35 0.36 -7.42
N PRO A 35 -12.67 -0.10 -6.39
CA PRO A 35 -11.78 0.78 -5.66
C PRO A 35 -10.82 1.32 -6.72
N GLU A 36 -10.86 2.64 -6.94
CA GLU A 36 -9.88 3.28 -7.82
C GLU A 36 -8.52 2.84 -7.31
N HIS A 37 -7.80 2.10 -8.14
CA HIS A 37 -6.51 1.55 -7.76
C HIS A 37 -5.51 2.68 -7.91
N TYR A 38 -5.22 3.35 -6.82
CA TYR A 38 -4.30 4.47 -6.80
C TYR A 38 -2.87 3.95 -6.88
N VAL A 39 -2.31 4.01 -8.07
CA VAL A 39 -0.90 3.70 -8.31
C VAL A 39 -0.05 4.92 -7.94
N GLY A 40 1.00 4.71 -7.17
CA GLY A 40 1.89 5.79 -6.75
C GLY A 40 3.37 5.40 -6.81
N GLN A 41 4.23 6.41 -6.68
CA GLN A 41 5.67 6.23 -6.57
C GLN A 41 6.08 6.15 -5.09
N VAL A 42 6.57 5.01 -4.68
CA VAL A 42 6.96 4.69 -3.30
C VAL A 42 8.47 4.53 -3.20
N VAL A 43 9.09 5.23 -2.30
CA VAL A 43 10.50 5.04 -1.95
C VAL A 43 10.57 4.29 -0.62
N LEU A 44 11.28 3.17 -0.59
CA LEU A 44 11.66 2.48 0.62
C LEU A 44 13.09 2.93 0.97
N PHE A 45 13.22 3.84 1.93
CA PHE A 45 14.52 4.30 2.40
C PHE A 45 15.01 3.39 3.52
N ALA A 46 15.65 2.31 3.13
CA ALA A 46 16.09 1.20 3.98
C ALA A 46 17.63 1.18 4.08
N ARG A 47 18.18 1.91 5.04
CA ARG A 47 19.63 1.85 5.33
C ARG A 47 20.03 0.43 5.71
N VAL A 48 21.28 0.11 5.48
CA VAL A 48 21.88 -1.16 5.94
C VAL A 48 21.63 -1.32 7.43
N ASP A 49 21.19 -2.51 7.84
CA ASP A 49 20.85 -2.87 9.23
C ASP A 49 19.68 -2.07 9.85
N SER A 50 18.88 -1.38 9.05
CA SER A 50 17.67 -0.69 9.54
C SER A 50 16.50 -1.64 9.76
N GLU A 51 15.58 -1.24 10.65
CA GLU A 51 14.33 -1.99 10.86
C GLU A 51 13.52 -2.15 9.57
N LEU A 52 13.52 -1.12 8.73
CA LEU A 52 12.81 -1.17 7.45
C LEU A 52 13.46 -2.17 6.48
N GLN A 53 14.79 -2.27 6.45
CA GLN A 53 15.46 -3.29 5.65
C GLN A 53 15.05 -4.69 6.10
N SER A 54 15.16 -4.97 7.39
CA SER A 54 14.76 -6.26 7.97
C SER A 54 13.29 -6.57 7.69
N PHE A 55 12.42 -5.56 7.81
CA PHE A 55 11.00 -5.72 7.49
C PHE A 55 10.77 -6.03 6.01
N ASN A 56 11.43 -5.30 5.11
CA ASN A 56 11.29 -5.54 3.67
C ASN A 56 11.77 -6.92 3.26
N GLU A 57 12.90 -7.39 3.82
CA GLU A 57 13.44 -8.72 3.53
C GLU A 57 12.54 -9.85 4.03
N GLN A 58 11.98 -9.73 5.22
CA GLN A 58 11.15 -10.78 5.84
C GLN A 58 9.70 -10.75 5.35
N ALA A 59 9.15 -9.56 5.15
CA ALA A 59 7.76 -9.36 4.74
C ALA A 59 7.59 -9.18 3.23
N HIS A 60 8.67 -9.18 2.45
CA HIS A 60 8.67 -8.96 0.99
C HIS A 60 7.88 -7.71 0.57
N LEU A 61 7.97 -6.63 1.35
CA LEU A 61 7.13 -5.43 1.20
C LEU A 61 7.27 -4.80 -0.19
N SER A 62 8.49 -4.62 -0.69
CA SER A 62 8.73 -4.08 -2.03
C SER A 62 8.00 -4.89 -3.11
N HIS A 63 8.10 -6.21 -3.04
CA HIS A 63 7.43 -7.10 -3.99
C HIS A 63 5.90 -7.00 -3.92
N HIS A 64 5.32 -6.89 -2.72
CA HIS A 64 3.88 -6.70 -2.56
C HIS A 64 3.41 -5.37 -3.14
N LEU A 65 4.14 -4.28 -2.91
CA LEU A 65 3.86 -2.97 -3.47
C LEU A 65 3.93 -2.97 -5.01
N GLU A 66 4.98 -3.58 -5.58
CA GLU A 66 5.13 -3.69 -7.04
C GLU A 66 4.01 -4.52 -7.67
N ARG A 67 3.62 -5.64 -7.04
CA ARG A 67 2.50 -6.46 -7.51
C ARG A 67 1.16 -5.74 -7.46
N SER A 68 1.01 -4.77 -6.59
CA SER A 68 -0.15 -3.88 -6.53
C SER A 68 -0.05 -2.71 -7.51
N GLY A 69 0.94 -2.70 -8.40
CA GLY A 69 1.09 -1.71 -9.46
C GLY A 69 1.86 -0.45 -9.08
N HIS A 70 2.35 -0.32 -7.83
CA HIS A 70 3.17 0.82 -7.45
C HIS A 70 4.56 0.76 -8.08
N THR A 71 5.13 1.93 -8.38
CA THR A 71 6.55 2.03 -8.73
C THR A 71 7.35 2.13 -7.44
N VAL A 72 8.16 1.11 -7.15
CA VAL A 72 8.94 1.04 -5.92
C VAL A 72 10.43 1.27 -6.19
N ARG A 73 11.06 2.08 -5.35
CA ARG A 73 12.52 2.28 -5.36
C ARG A 73 13.07 1.97 -3.98
N LEU A 74 13.96 0.99 -3.89
CA LEU A 74 14.68 0.65 -2.68
C LEU A 74 15.99 1.44 -2.65
N ILE A 75 16.17 2.29 -1.65
CA ILE A 75 17.30 3.22 -1.49
C ILE A 75 17.91 2.99 -0.11
N ASN A 76 19.24 2.97 -0.05
CA ASN A 76 19.98 2.69 1.20
C ASN A 76 20.91 3.83 1.66
N ASN A 77 21.03 4.90 0.87
CA ASN A 77 21.88 6.03 1.19
C ASN A 77 21.24 7.38 0.81
N ASP A 78 21.72 8.47 1.42
CA ASP A 78 21.15 9.80 1.23
C ASP A 78 21.37 10.37 -0.16
N THR A 79 22.52 10.07 -0.79
CA THR A 79 22.86 10.61 -2.11
C THR A 79 21.88 10.12 -3.18
N ASP A 80 21.59 8.82 -3.16
CA ASP A 80 20.63 8.23 -4.08
C ASP A 80 19.20 8.71 -3.78
N LEU A 81 18.86 8.85 -2.49
CA LEU A 81 17.57 9.40 -2.09
C LEU A 81 17.37 10.81 -2.64
N ASP A 82 18.36 11.69 -2.49
CA ASP A 82 18.31 13.04 -3.02
C ASP A 82 18.23 13.05 -4.54
N GLY A 83 18.91 12.12 -5.20
CA GLY A 83 18.80 11.92 -6.64
C GLY A 83 17.37 11.56 -7.06
N VAL A 84 16.75 10.62 -6.38
CA VAL A 84 15.38 10.17 -6.68
C VAL A 84 14.37 11.26 -6.41
N LEU A 85 14.46 11.96 -5.28
CA LEU A 85 13.52 13.03 -4.93
C LEU A 85 13.59 14.22 -5.90
N ARG A 86 14.75 14.48 -6.50
CA ARG A 86 14.91 15.51 -7.54
C ARG A 86 14.52 15.06 -8.94
N ALA A 87 14.60 13.76 -9.23
CA ALA A 87 14.36 13.24 -10.58
C ALA A 87 12.88 13.18 -10.97
N GLY A 88 11.95 13.21 -10.02
CA GLY A 88 10.52 13.15 -10.34
C GLY A 88 9.63 13.11 -9.12
N PRO A 89 8.32 13.08 -9.34
CA PRO A 89 7.36 13.03 -8.24
C PRO A 89 7.52 11.74 -7.44
N THR A 90 7.56 11.89 -6.12
CA THR A 90 7.49 10.78 -5.18
C THR A 90 6.26 11.01 -4.31
N ASP A 91 5.36 10.03 -4.25
CA ASP A 91 4.14 10.15 -3.45
C ASP A 91 4.41 9.88 -1.98
N LEU A 92 5.24 8.88 -1.70
CA LEU A 92 5.46 8.40 -0.34
C LEU A 92 6.89 7.89 -0.16
N VAL A 93 7.49 8.24 0.98
CA VAL A 93 8.74 7.66 1.48
C VAL A 93 8.44 6.88 2.75
N LEU A 94 8.80 5.61 2.77
CA LEU A 94 8.79 4.77 3.96
C LEU A 94 10.21 4.68 4.49
N ALA A 95 10.40 4.96 5.78
CA ALA A 95 11.72 4.98 6.41
C ALA A 95 11.67 4.46 7.85
N ALA A 96 12.82 4.12 8.41
CA ALA A 96 12.94 3.87 9.85
C ALA A 96 12.65 5.17 10.65
N PRO A 97 12.22 5.11 11.92
CA PRO A 97 11.76 6.29 12.66
C PRO A 97 12.75 7.45 12.72
N ALA A 98 14.03 7.15 12.95
CA ALA A 98 15.09 8.17 13.01
C ALA A 98 15.26 8.87 11.66
N ASP A 99 15.32 8.10 10.58
CA ASP A 99 15.44 8.60 9.21
C ASP A 99 14.19 9.39 8.79
N ALA A 100 12.99 8.89 9.12
CA ALA A 100 11.75 9.59 8.84
C ALA A 100 11.68 10.95 9.53
N LYS A 101 12.15 11.05 10.78
CA LYS A 101 12.23 12.32 11.50
C LYS A 101 13.19 13.30 10.80
N ALA A 102 14.38 12.85 10.44
CA ALA A 102 15.36 13.67 9.72
C ALA A 102 14.84 14.12 8.35
N LEU A 103 14.20 13.22 7.60
CA LEU A 103 13.63 13.52 6.30
C LEU A 103 12.49 14.55 6.40
N ARG A 104 11.58 14.42 7.35
CA ARG A 104 10.52 15.42 7.56
C ARG A 104 11.07 16.79 7.88
N ALA A 105 12.10 16.86 8.74
CA ALA A 105 12.75 18.14 9.05
C ALA A 105 13.42 18.76 7.81
N ARG A 106 14.08 17.94 6.99
CA ARG A 106 14.74 18.39 5.75
C ARG A 106 13.75 18.86 4.68
N LEU A 107 12.60 18.20 4.57
CA LEU A 107 11.57 18.49 3.58
C LEU A 107 10.52 19.49 4.08
N ALA A 108 10.68 20.00 5.30
CA ALA A 108 9.74 20.96 5.88
C ALA A 108 9.70 22.25 5.04
N GLY A 109 8.49 22.69 4.71
CA GLY A 109 8.27 23.90 3.90
C GLY A 109 8.18 23.66 2.40
N ASP A 110 8.52 22.49 1.89
CA ASP A 110 8.30 22.12 0.50
C ASP A 110 6.90 21.53 0.30
N SER A 111 6.01 22.25 -0.36
CA SER A 111 4.64 21.81 -0.64
C SER A 111 4.57 20.62 -1.61
N SER A 112 5.62 20.38 -2.37
CA SER A 112 5.73 19.24 -3.30
C SER A 112 6.37 18.01 -2.64
N ALA A 113 6.88 18.15 -1.41
CA ALA A 113 7.56 17.07 -0.72
C ALA A 113 6.70 15.80 -0.61
N PRO A 114 7.30 14.61 -0.72
CA PRO A 114 6.58 13.37 -0.51
C PRO A 114 6.06 13.23 0.92
N LEU A 115 5.02 12.47 1.10
CA LEU A 115 4.62 12.05 2.44
C LEU A 115 5.67 11.10 3.02
N VAL A 116 6.16 11.39 4.23
CA VAL A 116 7.15 10.54 4.90
C VAL A 116 6.48 9.77 6.03
N LEU A 117 6.42 8.44 5.91
CA LEU A 117 5.95 7.53 6.95
C LEU A 117 7.12 6.85 7.65
N ALA A 118 7.06 6.80 8.97
CA ALA A 118 7.98 6.00 9.76
C ALA A 118 7.39 4.59 9.94
N LEU A 119 8.18 3.54 9.69
CA LEU A 119 7.79 2.17 9.99
C LEU A 119 8.56 1.67 11.20
N VAL A 120 7.83 1.17 12.20
CA VAL A 120 8.36 0.50 13.38
C VAL A 120 7.91 -0.95 13.38
N THR A 121 8.86 -1.84 13.56
CA THR A 121 8.57 -3.26 13.71
C THR A 121 8.17 -3.55 15.15
N VAL A 122 7.02 -4.16 15.33
CA VAL A 122 6.52 -4.60 16.64
C VAL A 122 6.51 -6.13 16.72
N PRO A 123 6.71 -6.70 17.90
CA PRO A 123 6.56 -8.14 18.09
C PRO A 123 5.19 -8.60 17.63
N THR A 124 5.09 -9.83 17.12
CA THR A 124 3.85 -10.39 16.61
C THR A 124 2.82 -10.50 17.73
N SER A 125 1.87 -9.59 17.76
CA SER A 125 0.71 -9.67 18.65
C SER A 125 -0.40 -10.42 17.91
N GLY A 126 -0.50 -11.73 18.07
CA GLY A 126 -1.60 -12.54 17.52
C GLY A 126 -1.79 -12.50 16.00
N SER A 127 -2.29 -13.57 15.41
CA SER A 127 -2.66 -13.59 14.00
C SER A 127 -3.92 -12.74 13.78
N GLY A 128 -3.81 -11.64 13.02
CA GLY A 128 -4.96 -10.87 12.56
C GLY A 128 -5.06 -9.41 13.02
N ALA A 129 -4.14 -8.95 13.86
CA ALA A 129 -4.09 -7.51 14.17
C ALA A 129 -3.70 -6.71 12.91
N GLU A 130 -4.45 -5.64 12.63
CA GLU A 130 -4.07 -4.69 11.57
C GLU A 130 -2.91 -3.79 12.04
N PRO A 131 -2.10 -3.26 11.10
CA PRO A 131 -1.09 -2.27 11.43
C PRO A 131 -1.70 -1.06 12.12
N VAL A 132 -1.04 -0.55 13.14
CA VAL A 132 -1.49 0.66 13.84
C VAL A 132 -0.82 1.88 13.22
N VAL A 133 -1.63 2.89 12.89
CA VAL A 133 -1.15 4.15 12.33
C VAL A 133 -1.47 5.30 13.28
N SER A 134 -0.44 6.01 13.69
CA SER A 134 -0.60 7.25 14.47
C SER A 134 0.45 8.27 14.03
N ASN A 135 0.03 9.50 13.74
CA ASN A 135 0.95 10.61 13.40
C ASN A 135 2.02 10.25 12.35
N CYS A 136 1.63 9.57 11.27
CA CYS A 136 2.55 9.05 10.25
C CYS A 136 3.61 8.07 10.78
N LEU A 137 3.36 7.45 11.90
CA LEU A 137 4.07 6.30 12.42
C LEU A 137 3.23 5.06 12.14
N LEU A 138 3.77 4.11 11.38
CA LEU A 138 3.17 2.84 11.04
C LEU A 138 3.83 1.75 11.87
N GLN A 139 3.07 1.15 12.77
CA GLN A 139 3.53 0.01 13.57
C GLN A 139 3.01 -1.27 12.95
N ALA A 140 3.91 -2.16 12.59
CA ALA A 140 3.56 -3.43 11.95
C ALA A 140 4.48 -4.56 12.38
N SER A 141 3.98 -5.78 12.38
CA SER A 141 4.78 -6.99 12.51
C SER A 141 5.02 -7.63 11.13
N PHE A 142 6.02 -8.48 11.00
CA PHE A 142 6.45 -9.07 9.73
C PHE A 142 5.35 -9.82 8.97
N ASN A 143 4.34 -10.34 9.66
CA ASN A 143 3.20 -11.03 9.04
C ASN A 143 2.09 -10.09 8.57
N GLN A 144 2.26 -8.78 8.69
CA GLN A 144 1.26 -7.76 8.36
C GLN A 144 1.55 -7.02 7.04
N SER A 145 2.32 -7.59 6.13
CA SER A 145 2.70 -6.94 4.85
C SER A 145 1.49 -6.45 4.04
N ILE A 146 0.40 -7.22 4.01
CA ILE A 146 -0.84 -6.82 3.32
C ILE A 146 -1.52 -5.65 4.02
N GLY A 147 -1.50 -5.60 5.35
CA GLY A 147 -2.02 -4.47 6.12
C GLY A 147 -1.19 -3.20 5.89
N VAL A 148 0.13 -3.33 5.84
CA VAL A 148 1.05 -2.23 5.47
C VAL A 148 0.75 -1.74 4.07
N LEU A 149 0.59 -2.65 3.10
CA LEU A 149 0.22 -2.31 1.73
C LEU A 149 -1.07 -1.48 1.68
N ARG A 150 -2.16 -1.95 2.29
CA ARG A 150 -3.44 -1.21 2.33
C ARG A 150 -3.29 0.17 2.97
N THR A 151 -2.46 0.27 4.00
CA THR A 151 -2.17 1.55 4.64
C THR A 151 -1.45 2.50 3.70
N VAL A 152 -0.43 2.03 2.99
CA VAL A 152 0.31 2.81 1.99
C VAL A 152 -0.63 3.27 0.88
N GLU A 153 -1.45 2.39 0.32
CA GLU A 153 -2.47 2.71 -0.70
C GLU A 153 -3.44 3.79 -0.20
N GLY A 154 -3.91 3.67 1.04
CA GLY A 154 -4.79 4.67 1.64
C GLY A 154 -4.14 6.06 1.78
N PHE A 155 -2.85 6.13 2.05
CA PHE A 155 -2.11 7.40 2.08
C PHE A 155 -1.89 7.98 0.69
N ILE A 156 -1.53 7.16 -0.29
CA ILE A 156 -1.37 7.58 -1.69
C ILE A 156 -2.68 8.13 -2.23
N SER A 157 -3.79 7.42 -2.02
CA SER A 157 -5.12 7.84 -2.41
C SER A 157 -5.50 9.23 -1.84
N ARG A 158 -5.31 9.42 -0.53
CA ARG A 158 -5.59 10.71 0.12
C ARG A 158 -4.74 11.85 -0.43
N ARG A 159 -3.45 11.58 -0.69
CA ARG A 159 -2.55 12.57 -1.26
C ARG A 159 -2.98 12.95 -2.68
N GLN A 160 -3.29 11.98 -3.52
CA GLN A 160 -3.76 12.22 -4.90
C GLN A 160 -5.13 12.93 -4.93
N ALA A 161 -5.97 12.70 -3.92
CA ALA A 161 -7.21 13.45 -3.72
C ALA A 161 -6.99 14.88 -3.16
N GLY A 162 -5.74 15.31 -2.98
CA GLY A 162 -5.41 16.63 -2.45
C GLY A 162 -5.65 16.79 -0.94
N THR A 163 -5.87 15.70 -0.21
CA THR A 163 -6.07 15.74 1.23
C THR A 163 -4.75 16.05 1.95
N VAL A 164 -4.74 17.11 2.75
CA VAL A 164 -3.58 17.44 3.57
C VAL A 164 -3.44 16.40 4.69
N ILE A 165 -2.34 15.65 4.66
CA ILE A 165 -2.00 14.69 5.70
C ILE A 165 -1.03 15.35 6.67
N ASN A 166 -1.50 15.64 7.87
CA ASN A 166 -0.67 16.28 8.89
C ASN A 166 0.06 15.22 9.71
N CYS A 167 1.39 15.17 9.57
CA CYS A 167 2.28 14.29 10.33
C CYS A 167 2.94 15.01 11.52
N ALA A 168 2.50 16.22 11.86
CA ALA A 168 3.00 16.92 13.03
C ALA A 168 2.60 16.12 14.28
N GLY A 169 3.58 15.57 14.95
CA GLY A 169 3.39 14.90 16.24
C GLY A 169 2.72 15.86 17.21
N THR A 170 1.78 15.34 17.98
CA THR A 170 1.39 16.01 19.23
C THR A 170 2.68 16.23 20.01
N GLY A 171 3.09 17.51 20.10
CA GLY A 171 4.28 17.88 20.83
C GLY A 171 4.31 17.17 22.17
N GLU A 172 5.46 16.60 22.52
CA GLU A 172 5.76 16.23 23.88
C GLU A 172 5.31 17.36 24.79
N ARG A 173 4.23 17.14 25.51
CA ARG A 173 3.89 17.98 26.66
C ARG A 173 4.84 17.52 27.76
N SER A 174 5.91 18.28 27.91
CA SER A 174 6.77 18.26 29.11
C SER A 174 5.97 18.54 30.34
#